data_60e47f559e549b1f638fe2c1a57c013f
#
_entry.id   60e47f559e549b1f638fe2c1a57c013f
#
_cell.length_a   1.000
_cell.length_b   1.000
_cell.length_c   1.000
_cell.angle_alpha   90.00
_cell.angle_beta   90.00
_cell.angle_gamma   90.00
#
_symmetry.space_group_name_H-M   'P 1'
#
loop_
_entity.id
_entity.type
_entity.pdbx_description
1 polymer ?
#
loop_
_entity_poly.entity_id
_entity_poly.type
_entity_poly.pdbx_seq_one_letter_code
_entity_poly.pdbx_strand_id
1 'polypeptide(L)'
;MSTVFDISSLARKNVRELVPYMSARRLGGNGSVWLNANEYPFAPHFQLSEQTLNRYPECQPAAVIQRYADYSGLQPEQVLVSRGADESIELLIRVFCESGTDAVMFCPPTYGMYSVSAETFGIEQKKILVGPDWQPNVTAIENNLDRVKLLYICSPNNPTGNLTDPTALRQILELTRNRAIVAIDEAYIEFSPQNTTMHWMKEYPHLVILRTLSKAFALAGLRCGFTLASADIIALMLKVIAPYPLATPVADIAAQALTATGIRAMQERVAEIKANRAYLQTALDKLILVEKVFPSETNYILVRFTNAELVFRALWDQGIILRDQRKQPGLEKCLRITVGSRNECEQLINAIAALCEHTQQVQETENP
;
A
#
# COMPACT_ATOMS: atom_id res chain seq x y z
N MET A 1 -32.29 -40.10 -1.49
CA MET A 1 -31.57 -38.90 -1.99
C MET A 1 -30.32 -38.79 -1.16
N SER A 2 -29.11 -39.00 -1.69
CA SER A 2 -27.88 -38.78 -0.97
C SER A 2 -27.73 -37.26 -0.77
N THR A 3 -27.82 -36.79 0.46
CA THR A 3 -27.45 -35.42 0.79
C THR A 3 -25.99 -35.22 0.40
N VAL A 4 -25.75 -34.42 -0.64
CA VAL A 4 -24.37 -34.02 -1.01
C VAL A 4 -23.81 -33.25 0.18
N PHE A 5 -22.74 -33.78 0.77
CA PHE A 5 -22.08 -33.14 1.90
C PHE A 5 -21.50 -31.79 1.46
N ASP A 6 -21.88 -30.71 2.14
CA ASP A 6 -21.35 -29.39 1.86
C ASP A 6 -19.98 -29.22 2.53
N ILE A 7 -18.91 -29.32 1.74
CA ILE A 7 -17.53 -29.20 2.21
C ILE A 7 -17.24 -27.81 2.83
N SER A 8 -18.00 -26.77 2.47
CA SER A 8 -17.82 -25.42 3.04
C SER A 8 -18.10 -25.41 4.54
N SER A 9 -18.93 -26.35 5.03
CA SER A 9 -19.24 -26.51 6.45
C SER A 9 -18.01 -26.82 7.31
N LEU A 10 -16.95 -27.39 6.74
CA LEU A 10 -15.69 -27.69 7.42
C LEU A 10 -14.78 -26.45 7.57
N ALA A 11 -15.00 -25.41 6.80
CA ALA A 11 -14.20 -24.20 6.87
C ALA A 11 -14.54 -23.40 8.16
N ARG A 12 -13.53 -22.69 8.70
CA ARG A 12 -13.76 -21.77 9.82
C ARG A 12 -14.83 -20.75 9.48
N LYS A 13 -15.66 -20.37 10.46
CA LYS A 13 -16.79 -19.44 10.25
C LYS A 13 -16.32 -18.11 9.62
N ASN A 14 -15.28 -17.49 10.17
CA ASN A 14 -14.73 -16.24 9.66
C ASN A 14 -14.23 -16.35 8.21
N VAL A 15 -13.72 -17.53 7.80
CA VAL A 15 -13.27 -17.76 6.41
C VAL A 15 -14.45 -17.91 5.44
N ARG A 16 -15.55 -18.54 5.88
CA ARG A 16 -16.77 -18.66 5.07
C ARG A 16 -17.43 -17.31 4.80
N GLU A 17 -17.34 -16.41 5.77
CA GLU A 17 -17.95 -15.07 5.73
C GLU A 17 -16.99 -14.03 5.12
N LEU A 18 -15.71 -14.36 4.93
CA LEU A 18 -14.67 -13.46 4.43
C LEU A 18 -14.98 -13.00 3.00
N VAL A 19 -14.99 -11.69 2.79
CA VAL A 19 -15.01 -11.10 1.45
C VAL A 19 -13.58 -10.99 0.94
N PRO A 20 -13.22 -11.69 -0.16
CA PRO A 20 -11.86 -11.64 -0.69
C PRO A 20 -11.44 -10.22 -1.04
N TYR A 21 -10.18 -9.87 -0.79
CA TYR A 21 -9.64 -8.58 -1.20
C TYR A 21 -9.79 -8.37 -2.70
N MET A 22 -10.47 -7.27 -3.07
CA MET A 22 -10.67 -6.88 -4.46
C MET A 22 -9.42 -6.14 -4.96
N SER A 23 -8.41 -6.92 -5.38
CA SER A 23 -7.20 -6.35 -5.97
C SER A 23 -7.50 -5.65 -7.29
N ALA A 24 -6.58 -4.78 -7.74
CA ALA A 24 -6.70 -4.09 -9.03
C ALA A 24 -6.85 -5.08 -10.20
N ARG A 25 -6.20 -6.24 -10.14
CA ARG A 25 -6.28 -7.28 -11.20
C ARG A 25 -7.59 -8.08 -11.15
N ARG A 26 -8.18 -8.31 -9.97
CA ARG A 26 -9.50 -8.98 -9.85
C ARG A 26 -10.64 -8.14 -10.39
N LEU A 27 -10.53 -6.82 -10.39
CA LEU A 27 -11.54 -5.96 -11.02
C LEU A 27 -11.61 -6.16 -12.53
N GLY A 28 -10.57 -6.74 -13.13
CA GLY A 28 -10.50 -6.97 -14.56
C GLY A 28 -10.35 -5.69 -15.36
N GLY A 29 -10.91 -5.70 -16.58
CA GLY A 29 -10.85 -4.62 -17.55
C GLY A 29 -9.98 -5.00 -18.74
N ASN A 30 -10.36 -4.50 -19.93
CA ASN A 30 -9.61 -4.65 -21.17
C ASN A 30 -8.96 -3.30 -21.52
N GLY A 31 -8.17 -2.76 -20.60
CA GLY A 31 -7.58 -1.45 -20.75
C GLY A 31 -6.22 -1.48 -21.46
N SER A 32 -5.88 -0.36 -22.08
CA SER A 32 -4.54 -0.05 -22.59
C SER A 32 -3.77 0.87 -21.64
N VAL A 33 -4.44 1.61 -20.78
CA VAL A 33 -3.87 2.55 -19.80
C VAL A 33 -4.27 2.12 -18.38
N TRP A 34 -3.29 1.65 -17.59
CA TRP A 34 -3.51 1.05 -16.27
C TRP A 34 -3.08 1.97 -15.14
N LEU A 35 -4.00 2.77 -14.63
CA LEU A 35 -3.75 3.75 -13.57
C LEU A 35 -4.44 3.38 -12.24
N ASN A 36 -4.50 2.07 -11.91
CA ASN A 36 -5.31 1.53 -10.80
C ASN A 36 -4.52 0.82 -9.69
N ALA A 37 -3.25 0.47 -9.90
CA ALA A 37 -2.50 -0.39 -8.99
C ALA A 37 -1.24 0.25 -8.37
N ASN A 38 -1.01 1.54 -8.60
CA ASN A 38 0.18 2.27 -8.15
C ASN A 38 1.47 1.58 -8.62
N GLU A 39 1.46 1.11 -9.87
CA GLU A 39 2.60 0.51 -10.56
C GLU A 39 3.37 1.58 -11.34
N TYR A 40 4.67 1.38 -11.54
CA TYR A 40 5.45 2.17 -12.49
C TYR A 40 5.13 1.69 -13.92
N PRO A 41 5.00 2.61 -14.91
CA PRO A 41 4.50 2.25 -16.25
C PRO A 41 5.43 1.35 -17.07
N PHE A 42 6.72 1.32 -16.76
CA PHE A 42 7.70 0.57 -17.54
C PHE A 42 8.38 -0.51 -16.72
N ALA A 43 8.61 -1.69 -17.33
CA ALA A 43 9.33 -2.77 -16.67
C ALA A 43 10.84 -2.49 -16.66
N PRO A 44 11.51 -2.53 -15.51
CA PRO A 44 12.98 -2.53 -15.47
C PRO A 44 13.52 -3.87 -15.97
N HIS A 45 14.67 -3.84 -16.63
CA HIS A 45 15.33 -5.02 -17.13
C HIS A 45 16.34 -5.57 -16.13
N PHE A 46 16.28 -6.88 -15.88
CA PHE A 46 17.21 -7.63 -15.05
C PHE A 46 17.63 -8.93 -15.77
N GLN A 47 18.82 -9.39 -15.46
CA GLN A 47 19.30 -10.70 -15.90
C GLN A 47 19.50 -11.58 -14.67
N LEU A 48 19.08 -12.84 -14.74
CA LEU A 48 19.36 -13.79 -13.67
C LEU A 48 20.83 -14.17 -13.70
N SER A 49 21.51 -13.94 -12.59
CA SER A 49 22.93 -14.32 -12.39
C SER A 49 23.04 -15.74 -11.88
N GLU A 50 22.07 -16.21 -11.07
CA GLU A 50 22.02 -17.55 -10.51
C GLU A 50 20.92 -18.40 -11.16
N GLN A 51 21.27 -19.62 -11.52
CA GLN A 51 20.36 -20.56 -12.19
C GLN A 51 20.22 -21.91 -11.46
N THR A 52 20.70 -22.01 -10.22
CA THR A 52 20.61 -23.20 -9.38
C THR A 52 19.21 -23.40 -8.81
N LEU A 53 18.22 -23.60 -9.70
CA LEU A 53 16.80 -23.71 -9.31
C LEU A 53 16.41 -25.09 -8.74
N ASN A 54 17.33 -26.04 -8.73
CA ASN A 54 17.12 -27.38 -8.18
C ASN A 54 17.42 -27.49 -6.67
N ARG A 55 17.75 -26.38 -6.01
CA ARG A 55 18.02 -26.30 -4.58
C ARG A 55 17.12 -25.28 -3.90
N TYR A 56 16.76 -25.53 -2.65
CA TYR A 56 16.07 -24.55 -1.84
C TYR A 56 16.94 -23.30 -1.59
N PRO A 57 16.36 -22.09 -1.65
CA PRO A 57 17.07 -20.85 -1.32
C PRO A 57 17.33 -20.72 0.19
N GLU A 58 18.10 -19.72 0.57
CA GLU A 58 18.20 -19.29 1.97
C GLU A 58 16.84 -18.74 2.46
N CYS A 59 16.52 -18.97 3.74
CA CYS A 59 15.32 -18.39 4.37
C CYS A 59 15.34 -16.84 4.29
N GLN A 60 16.48 -16.25 4.59
CA GLN A 60 16.75 -14.82 4.48
C GLN A 60 18.01 -14.64 3.65
N PRO A 61 17.88 -14.33 2.33
CA PRO A 61 19.02 -14.23 1.43
C PRO A 61 20.02 -13.16 1.88
N ALA A 62 21.22 -13.58 2.29
CA ALA A 62 22.20 -12.72 2.95
C ALA A 62 22.54 -11.47 2.10
N ALA A 63 22.67 -11.61 0.79
CA ALA A 63 22.96 -10.50 -0.10
C ALA A 63 21.84 -9.45 -0.15
N VAL A 64 20.57 -9.86 -0.06
CA VAL A 64 19.40 -8.95 -0.01
C VAL A 64 19.36 -8.23 1.32
N ILE A 65 19.51 -8.98 2.43
CA ILE A 65 19.50 -8.43 3.79
C ILE A 65 20.60 -7.39 3.95
N GLN A 66 21.85 -7.75 3.58
CA GLN A 66 23.00 -6.82 3.72
C GLN A 66 22.80 -5.54 2.89
N ARG A 67 22.39 -5.66 1.62
CA ARG A 67 22.19 -4.49 0.76
C ARG A 67 21.04 -3.61 1.20
N TYR A 68 19.97 -4.21 1.76
CA TYR A 68 18.88 -3.41 2.30
C TYR A 68 19.26 -2.75 3.63
N ALA A 69 20.04 -3.41 4.48
CA ALA A 69 20.61 -2.84 5.68
C ALA A 69 21.52 -1.64 5.34
N ASP A 70 22.40 -1.78 4.34
CA ASP A 70 23.24 -0.69 3.85
C ASP A 70 22.41 0.49 3.30
N TYR A 71 21.37 0.20 2.50
CA TYR A 71 20.45 1.20 1.96
C TYR A 71 19.68 1.96 3.04
N SER A 72 19.27 1.27 4.10
CA SER A 72 18.48 1.84 5.19
C SER A 72 19.32 2.38 6.34
N GLY A 73 20.64 2.12 6.39
CA GLY A 73 21.51 2.49 7.51
C GLY A 73 21.24 1.71 8.79
N LEU A 74 20.70 0.50 8.67
CA LEU A 74 20.39 -0.42 9.76
C LEU A 74 21.42 -1.56 9.85
N GLN A 75 21.34 -2.35 10.92
CA GLN A 75 22.07 -3.61 11.01
C GLN A 75 21.28 -4.74 10.34
N PRO A 76 21.94 -5.76 9.77
CA PRO A 76 21.26 -6.91 9.15
C PRO A 76 20.21 -7.59 10.05
N GLU A 77 20.45 -7.65 11.34
CA GLU A 77 19.54 -8.24 12.34
C GLU A 77 18.25 -7.47 12.55
N GLN A 78 18.20 -6.24 12.03
CA GLN A 78 17.02 -5.35 12.07
C GLN A 78 16.17 -5.42 10.80
N VAL A 79 16.54 -6.28 9.84
CA VAL A 79 15.90 -6.41 8.53
C VAL A 79 15.39 -7.83 8.33
N LEU A 80 14.11 -7.94 7.93
CA LEU A 80 13.54 -9.21 7.46
C LEU A 80 12.97 -8.99 6.06
N VAL A 81 13.29 -9.88 5.14
CA VAL A 81 12.71 -9.89 3.79
C VAL A 81 11.53 -10.85 3.71
N SER A 82 10.48 -10.47 2.96
CA SER A 82 9.22 -11.18 2.83
C SER A 82 8.65 -11.11 1.41
N ARG A 83 7.60 -11.89 1.14
CA ARG A 83 6.88 -11.90 -0.16
C ARG A 83 6.00 -10.65 -0.36
N GLY A 84 6.63 -9.47 -0.33
CA GLY A 84 5.98 -8.17 -0.31
C GLY A 84 5.57 -7.76 1.11
N ALA A 85 5.21 -6.48 1.28
CA ALA A 85 4.76 -5.96 2.57
C ALA A 85 3.49 -6.66 3.08
N ASP A 86 2.68 -7.24 2.21
CA ASP A 86 1.48 -7.99 2.59
C ASP A 86 1.81 -9.18 3.50
N GLU A 87 2.86 -9.96 3.20
CA GLU A 87 3.30 -11.03 4.09
C GLU A 87 3.82 -10.48 5.43
N SER A 88 4.49 -9.33 5.44
CA SER A 88 4.92 -8.70 6.69
C SER A 88 3.73 -8.31 7.58
N ILE A 89 2.62 -7.81 6.98
CA ILE A 89 1.38 -7.54 7.71
C ILE A 89 0.84 -8.82 8.37
N GLU A 90 0.78 -9.91 7.63
CA GLU A 90 0.31 -11.21 8.16
C GLU A 90 1.23 -11.77 9.22
N LEU A 91 2.55 -11.70 9.05
CA LEU A 91 3.53 -12.17 10.01
C LEU A 91 3.42 -11.44 11.35
N LEU A 92 3.21 -10.13 11.35
CA LEU A 92 3.00 -9.36 12.57
C LEU A 92 1.75 -9.82 13.32
N ILE A 93 0.64 -10.05 12.61
CA ILE A 93 -0.58 -10.61 13.23
C ILE A 93 -0.30 -11.97 13.83
N ARG A 94 0.39 -12.87 13.12
CA ARG A 94 0.72 -14.22 13.58
C ARG A 94 1.63 -14.24 14.81
N VAL A 95 2.49 -13.22 14.95
CA VAL A 95 3.42 -13.11 16.09
C VAL A 95 2.76 -12.51 17.31
N PHE A 96 1.94 -11.46 17.13
CA PHE A 96 1.56 -10.58 18.24
C PHE A 96 0.08 -10.67 18.63
N CYS A 97 -0.79 -11.30 17.81
CA CYS A 97 -2.22 -11.33 18.08
C CYS A 97 -2.75 -12.76 18.24
N GLU A 98 -3.46 -13.01 19.34
CA GLU A 98 -4.17 -14.25 19.61
C GLU A 98 -5.67 -14.08 19.30
N SER A 99 -6.20 -15.01 18.48
CA SER A 99 -7.62 -14.98 18.08
C SER A 99 -8.55 -15.13 19.29
N GLY A 100 -9.59 -14.28 19.34
CA GLY A 100 -10.55 -14.25 20.44
C GLY A 100 -10.08 -13.47 21.67
N THR A 101 -8.80 -13.10 21.76
CA THR A 101 -8.21 -12.37 22.88
C THR A 101 -7.80 -10.97 22.51
N ASP A 102 -7.05 -10.84 21.41
CA ASP A 102 -6.39 -9.60 21.02
C ASP A 102 -7.11 -8.90 19.86
N ALA A 103 -6.76 -7.63 19.64
CA ALA A 103 -7.29 -6.80 18.59
C ALA A 103 -6.17 -6.15 17.76
N VAL A 104 -6.46 -5.96 16.46
CA VAL A 104 -5.69 -5.11 15.55
C VAL A 104 -6.43 -3.78 15.39
N MET A 105 -5.70 -2.66 15.41
CA MET A 105 -6.24 -1.32 15.18
C MET A 105 -5.68 -0.71 13.90
N PHE A 106 -6.49 0.05 13.16
CA PHE A 106 -6.08 0.86 12.01
C PHE A 106 -7.07 2.00 11.75
N CYS A 107 -6.69 2.98 10.91
CA CYS A 107 -7.43 4.24 10.74
C CYS A 107 -7.96 4.39 9.29
N PRO A 108 -9.19 3.90 8.98
CA PRO A 108 -9.81 4.10 7.66
C PRO A 108 -10.15 5.58 7.36
N PRO A 109 -10.16 5.99 6.05
CA PRO A 109 -9.80 5.19 4.89
C PRO A 109 -8.30 4.91 4.80
N THR A 110 -7.92 3.64 4.66
CA THR A 110 -6.54 3.20 4.59
C THR A 110 -6.41 1.89 3.81
N TYR A 111 -5.20 1.29 3.77
CA TYR A 111 -4.95 0.07 3.02
C TYR A 111 -5.78 -1.12 3.52
N GLY A 112 -6.55 -1.72 2.63
CA GLY A 112 -7.55 -2.74 2.99
C GLY A 112 -6.98 -4.07 3.49
N MET A 113 -5.68 -4.36 3.24
CA MET A 113 -5.09 -5.62 3.68
C MET A 113 -4.97 -5.74 5.20
N TYR A 114 -4.91 -4.65 5.94
CA TYR A 114 -4.95 -4.72 7.41
C TYR A 114 -6.25 -5.39 7.89
N SER A 115 -7.38 -4.98 7.30
CA SER A 115 -8.70 -5.56 7.62
C SER A 115 -8.78 -7.02 7.17
N VAL A 116 -8.42 -7.31 5.92
CA VAL A 116 -8.54 -8.65 5.34
C VAL A 116 -7.64 -9.65 6.08
N SER A 117 -6.40 -9.27 6.41
CA SER A 117 -5.48 -10.12 7.16
C SER A 117 -5.99 -10.39 8.57
N ALA A 118 -6.44 -9.36 9.30
CA ALA A 118 -7.02 -9.54 10.64
C ALA A 118 -8.23 -10.48 10.60
N GLU A 119 -9.14 -10.31 9.66
CA GLU A 119 -10.32 -11.15 9.47
C GLU A 119 -9.94 -12.59 9.13
N THR A 120 -8.95 -12.79 8.25
CA THR A 120 -8.44 -14.13 7.89
C THR A 120 -7.94 -14.89 9.10
N PHE A 121 -7.26 -14.22 10.03
CA PHE A 121 -6.76 -14.82 11.27
C PHE A 121 -7.81 -14.86 12.39
N GLY A 122 -8.98 -14.25 12.21
CA GLY A 122 -10.04 -14.18 13.22
C GLY A 122 -9.69 -13.24 14.37
N ILE A 123 -8.93 -12.17 14.08
CA ILE A 123 -8.55 -11.15 15.07
C ILE A 123 -9.58 -10.02 15.06
N GLU A 124 -9.98 -9.54 16.24
CA GLU A 124 -10.85 -8.38 16.38
C GLU A 124 -10.25 -7.15 15.70
N GLN A 125 -11.10 -6.37 15.02
CA GLN A 125 -10.68 -5.15 14.34
C GLN A 125 -11.24 -3.92 15.05
N LYS A 126 -10.37 -3.01 15.47
CA LYS A 126 -10.74 -1.69 15.98
C LYS A 126 -10.45 -0.63 14.93
N LYS A 127 -11.51 -0.11 14.32
CA LYS A 127 -11.44 0.86 13.21
C LYS A 127 -11.69 2.26 13.76
N ILE A 128 -10.67 3.09 13.82
CA ILE A 128 -10.74 4.49 14.24
C ILE A 128 -10.71 5.37 12.99
N LEU A 129 -11.83 5.98 12.64
CA LEU A 129 -11.88 6.86 11.48
C LEU A 129 -10.92 8.05 11.65
N VAL A 130 -10.23 8.41 10.56
CA VAL A 130 -9.42 9.63 10.53
C VAL A 130 -10.29 10.89 10.60
N GLY A 131 -9.70 12.02 11.00
CA GLY A 131 -10.34 13.33 10.95
C GLY A 131 -10.57 13.84 9.53
N PRO A 132 -11.24 15.01 9.38
CA PRO A 132 -11.48 15.65 8.08
C PRO A 132 -10.20 16.00 7.31
N ASP A 133 -9.08 16.15 8.01
CA ASP A 133 -7.74 16.42 7.50
C ASP A 133 -6.95 15.13 7.20
N TRP A 134 -7.61 13.96 7.36
CA TRP A 134 -7.04 12.61 7.15
C TRP A 134 -5.96 12.25 8.16
N GLN A 135 -5.94 12.92 9.31
CA GLN A 135 -5.04 12.60 10.41
C GLN A 135 -5.69 11.63 11.40
N PRO A 136 -4.89 10.75 12.04
CA PRO A 136 -5.38 9.86 13.10
C PRO A 136 -5.96 10.66 14.27
N ASN A 137 -7.11 10.24 14.76
CA ASN A 137 -7.67 10.78 15.99
C ASN A 137 -7.00 10.13 17.20
N VAL A 138 -5.95 10.78 17.71
CA VAL A 138 -5.11 10.26 18.81
C VAL A 138 -5.92 9.98 20.07
N THR A 139 -6.85 10.85 20.44
CA THR A 139 -7.73 10.67 21.61
C THR A 139 -8.66 9.45 21.44
N ALA A 140 -9.20 9.26 20.23
CA ALA A 140 -10.03 8.09 19.96
C ALA A 140 -9.18 6.79 19.95
N ILE A 141 -7.94 6.84 19.48
CA ILE A 141 -7.00 5.72 19.55
C ILE A 141 -6.75 5.37 21.02
N GLU A 142 -6.39 6.34 21.87
CA GLU A 142 -6.14 6.15 23.30
C GLU A 142 -7.32 5.46 24.01
N ASN A 143 -8.53 5.94 23.79
CA ASN A 143 -9.75 5.42 24.40
C ASN A 143 -10.12 3.99 23.93
N ASN A 144 -9.49 3.49 22.87
CA ASN A 144 -9.79 2.17 22.29
C ASN A 144 -8.60 1.20 22.34
N LEU A 145 -7.52 1.49 23.09
CA LEU A 145 -6.33 0.64 23.18
C LEU A 145 -6.54 -0.69 23.96
N ASP A 146 -7.69 -0.89 24.60
CA ASP A 146 -7.95 -2.15 25.28
C ASP A 146 -7.81 -3.34 24.32
N ARG A 147 -7.08 -4.39 24.74
CA ARG A 147 -6.75 -5.61 23.96
C ARG A 147 -6.02 -5.37 22.61
N VAL A 148 -5.68 -4.14 22.26
CA VAL A 148 -4.90 -3.86 21.04
C VAL A 148 -3.46 -4.32 21.24
N LYS A 149 -2.98 -5.23 20.38
CA LYS A 149 -1.59 -5.71 20.32
C LYS A 149 -0.83 -5.18 19.12
N LEU A 150 -1.55 -4.72 18.09
CA LEU A 150 -0.95 -4.27 16.85
C LEU A 150 -1.77 -3.13 16.27
N LEU A 151 -1.09 -2.02 15.97
CA LEU A 151 -1.68 -0.83 15.34
C LEU A 151 -0.95 -0.56 14.02
N TYR A 152 -1.71 -0.51 12.90
CA TYR A 152 -1.21 -0.17 11.58
C TYR A 152 -1.49 1.28 11.23
N ILE A 153 -0.48 2.00 10.77
CA ILE A 153 -0.59 3.35 10.21
C ILE A 153 0.12 3.36 8.86
N CYS A 154 -0.59 3.73 7.80
CA CYS A 154 0.00 3.90 6.47
C CYS A 154 0.46 5.35 6.29
N SER A 155 1.75 5.58 6.06
CA SER A 155 2.30 6.94 5.87
C SER A 155 3.50 6.91 4.90
N PRO A 156 3.33 7.49 3.69
CA PRO A 156 2.14 8.15 3.13
C PRO A 156 0.96 7.21 2.97
N ASN A 157 -0.27 7.71 3.25
CA ASN A 157 -1.46 6.87 3.35
C ASN A 157 -2.05 6.50 1.98
N ASN A 158 -2.45 5.25 1.83
CA ASN A 158 -3.23 4.75 0.70
C ASN A 158 -4.70 4.57 1.14
N PRO A 159 -5.69 5.29 0.55
CA PRO A 159 -5.63 5.92 -0.78
C PRO A 159 -5.46 7.44 -0.80
N THR A 160 -5.33 8.11 0.31
CA THR A 160 -5.44 9.57 0.43
C THR A 160 -4.17 10.33 0.01
N GLY A 161 -3.00 9.69 0.05
CA GLY A 161 -1.73 10.25 -0.43
C GLY A 161 -1.01 11.17 0.56
N ASN A 162 -1.63 11.50 1.69
CA ASN A 162 -1.07 12.39 2.71
C ASN A 162 -0.06 11.67 3.63
N LEU A 163 0.82 12.43 4.22
CA LEU A 163 1.64 12.01 5.36
C LEU A 163 0.83 12.09 6.65
N THR A 164 1.14 11.22 7.58
CA THR A 164 0.67 11.39 8.97
C THR A 164 1.54 12.41 9.69
N ASP A 165 0.91 13.29 10.48
CA ASP A 165 1.63 14.29 11.28
C ASP A 165 2.64 13.60 12.22
N PRO A 166 3.91 13.97 12.18
CA PRO A 166 4.94 13.43 13.06
C PRO A 166 4.62 13.58 14.56
N THR A 167 3.91 14.63 14.95
CA THR A 167 3.49 14.86 16.34
C THR A 167 2.46 13.80 16.75
N ALA A 168 1.45 13.55 15.90
CA ALA A 168 0.45 12.51 16.14
C ALA A 168 1.09 11.11 16.19
N LEU A 169 2.06 10.82 15.30
CA LEU A 169 2.79 9.55 15.34
C LEU A 169 3.57 9.35 16.63
N ARG A 170 4.26 10.39 17.11
CA ARG A 170 4.98 10.31 18.39
C ARG A 170 4.03 10.10 19.58
N GLN A 171 2.92 10.81 19.61
CA GLN A 171 1.90 10.62 20.65
C GLN A 171 1.37 9.17 20.65
N ILE A 172 1.09 8.60 19.48
CA ILE A 172 0.66 7.20 19.35
C ILE A 172 1.74 6.24 19.84
N LEU A 173 3.00 6.47 19.51
CA LEU A 173 4.13 5.66 19.99
C LEU A 173 4.27 5.72 21.51
N GLU A 174 4.08 6.88 22.13
CA GLU A 174 4.10 7.00 23.59
C GLU A 174 2.90 6.25 24.23
N LEU A 175 1.69 6.41 23.71
CA LEU A 175 0.50 5.74 24.23
C LEU A 175 0.57 4.21 24.14
N THR A 176 1.30 3.69 23.14
CA THR A 176 1.44 2.24 22.89
C THR A 176 2.68 1.62 23.51
N ARG A 177 3.54 2.42 24.13
CA ARG A 177 4.77 1.93 24.80
C ARG A 177 4.46 0.82 25.80
N ASN A 178 5.15 -0.31 25.67
CA ASN A 178 4.95 -1.54 26.45
C ASN A 178 3.52 -2.16 26.38
N ARG A 179 2.71 -1.79 25.39
CA ARG A 179 1.33 -2.27 25.25
C ARG A 179 1.06 -2.91 23.90
N ALA A 180 1.50 -2.28 22.83
CA ALA A 180 1.22 -2.72 21.46
C ALA A 180 2.39 -2.41 20.52
N ILE A 181 2.50 -3.19 19.47
CA ILE A 181 3.39 -2.90 18.33
C ILE A 181 2.71 -1.84 17.44
N VAL A 182 3.47 -0.84 16.99
CA VAL A 182 3.04 0.12 15.98
C VAL A 182 3.78 -0.19 14.68
N ALA A 183 3.03 -0.61 13.67
CA ALA A 183 3.56 -0.86 12.33
C ALA A 183 3.24 0.34 11.43
N ILE A 184 4.25 1.13 11.06
CA ILE A 184 4.13 2.21 10.09
C ILE A 184 4.44 1.65 8.71
N ASP A 185 3.43 1.63 7.85
CA ASP A 185 3.56 1.16 6.47
C ASP A 185 4.07 2.32 5.60
N GLU A 186 5.34 2.25 5.28
CA GLU A 186 6.08 3.21 4.46
C GLU A 186 6.26 2.71 3.01
N ALA A 187 5.28 1.99 2.46
CA ALA A 187 5.36 1.44 1.10
C ALA A 187 5.56 2.51 -0.01
N TYR A 188 5.32 3.78 0.29
CA TYR A 188 5.46 4.89 -0.66
C TYR A 188 6.53 5.91 -0.25
N ILE A 189 7.30 5.64 0.77
CA ILE A 189 8.18 6.65 1.40
C ILE A 189 9.29 7.14 0.48
N GLU A 190 9.73 6.37 -0.50
CA GLU A 190 10.74 6.78 -1.47
C GLU A 190 10.32 8.00 -2.29
N PHE A 191 9.00 8.31 -2.36
CA PHE A 191 8.48 9.54 -2.96
C PHE A 191 8.59 10.76 -2.04
N SER A 192 8.86 10.56 -0.73
CA SER A 192 9.10 11.60 0.28
C SER A 192 10.08 11.13 1.36
N PRO A 193 11.34 10.77 1.00
CA PRO A 193 12.26 10.02 1.87
C PRO A 193 12.67 10.78 3.14
N GLN A 194 12.57 12.11 3.15
CA GLN A 194 12.84 12.95 4.32
C GLN A 194 11.82 12.73 5.47
N ASN A 195 10.67 12.10 5.18
CA ASN A 195 9.58 11.89 6.14
C ASN A 195 9.55 10.47 6.73
N THR A 196 10.60 9.67 6.50
CA THR A 196 10.69 8.34 7.14
C THR A 196 10.77 8.45 8.65
N THR A 197 10.06 7.55 9.32
CA THR A 197 10.09 7.42 10.79
C THR A 197 11.10 6.37 11.27
N MET A 198 11.80 5.74 10.38
CA MET A 198 12.72 4.62 10.66
C MET A 198 13.79 4.98 11.73
N HIS A 199 14.27 6.21 11.74
CA HIS A 199 15.26 6.68 12.72
C HIS A 199 14.72 6.70 14.16
N TRP A 200 13.40 6.66 14.38
CA TRP A 200 12.77 6.59 15.71
C TRP A 200 12.82 5.18 16.31
N MET A 201 13.15 4.14 15.55
CA MET A 201 13.26 2.77 16.06
C MET A 201 14.22 2.62 17.26
N LYS A 202 15.23 3.52 17.37
CA LYS A 202 16.15 3.54 18.51
C LYS A 202 15.47 4.00 19.81
N GLU A 203 14.48 4.88 19.70
CA GLU A 203 13.73 5.46 20.81
C GLU A 203 12.49 4.61 21.15
N TYR A 204 11.91 3.97 20.11
CA TYR A 204 10.69 3.18 20.20
C TYR A 204 10.93 1.74 19.71
N PRO A 205 11.41 0.82 20.59
CA PRO A 205 11.73 -0.55 20.20
C PRO A 205 10.51 -1.37 19.71
N HIS A 206 9.28 -0.91 19.99
CA HIS A 206 8.03 -1.49 19.51
C HIS A 206 7.55 -0.90 18.16
N LEU A 207 8.31 0.01 17.56
CA LEU A 207 8.08 0.52 16.21
C LEU A 207 8.58 -0.47 15.17
N VAL A 208 7.72 -0.77 14.21
CA VAL A 208 8.00 -1.58 13.02
C VAL A 208 7.76 -0.74 11.78
N ILE A 209 8.66 -0.80 10.80
CA ILE A 209 8.50 -0.13 9.52
C ILE A 209 8.32 -1.20 8.42
N LEU A 210 7.28 -1.05 7.61
CA LEU A 210 7.06 -1.90 6.44
C LEU A 210 7.49 -1.18 5.17
N ARG A 211 8.23 -1.90 4.31
CA ARG A 211 8.77 -1.37 3.03
C ARG A 211 8.56 -2.37 1.90
N THR A 212 8.69 -1.92 0.67
CA THR A 212 8.49 -2.79 -0.51
C THR A 212 9.28 -2.31 -1.72
N LEU A 213 9.71 -3.25 -2.57
CA LEU A 213 10.24 -2.93 -3.89
C LEU A 213 9.13 -2.73 -4.95
N SER A 214 7.86 -2.91 -4.58
CA SER A 214 6.73 -2.88 -5.52
C SER A 214 6.47 -1.51 -6.14
N LYS A 215 6.83 -0.40 -5.46
CA LYS A 215 6.42 0.96 -5.84
C LYS A 215 7.56 1.73 -6.51
N ALA A 216 8.41 2.40 -5.77
CA ALA A 216 9.51 3.22 -6.31
C ALA A 216 10.52 2.40 -7.12
N PHE A 217 10.80 1.16 -6.71
CA PHE A 217 11.70 0.26 -7.44
C PHE A 217 11.09 -0.36 -8.70
N ALA A 218 9.80 -0.14 -8.98
CA ALA A 218 9.09 -0.66 -10.16
C ALA A 218 9.05 -2.20 -10.25
N LEU A 219 9.03 -2.89 -9.10
CA LEU A 219 9.12 -4.35 -8.99
C LEU A 219 7.87 -4.98 -8.35
N ALA A 220 6.68 -4.47 -8.67
CA ALA A 220 5.43 -4.97 -8.12
C ALA A 220 5.24 -6.48 -8.37
N GLY A 221 5.62 -6.97 -9.54
CA GLY A 221 5.56 -8.38 -9.92
C GLY A 221 6.58 -9.26 -9.21
N LEU A 222 7.64 -8.69 -8.64
CA LEU A 222 8.69 -9.44 -7.95
C LEU A 222 8.23 -9.98 -6.58
N ARG A 223 7.25 -9.35 -5.94
CA ARG A 223 6.75 -9.71 -4.62
C ARG A 223 7.85 -9.72 -3.55
N CYS A 224 8.60 -8.63 -3.43
CA CYS A 224 9.65 -8.46 -2.43
C CYS A 224 9.35 -7.24 -1.54
N GLY A 225 9.32 -7.47 -0.22
CA GLY A 225 9.10 -6.44 0.80
C GLY A 225 9.99 -6.67 2.01
N PHE A 226 9.98 -5.71 2.92
CA PHE A 226 10.85 -5.72 4.09
C PHE A 226 10.08 -5.29 5.33
N THR A 227 10.43 -5.91 6.45
CA THR A 227 10.13 -5.44 7.80
C THR A 227 11.42 -4.93 8.42
N LEU A 228 11.40 -3.71 8.94
CA LEU A 228 12.50 -3.11 9.69
C LEU A 228 12.02 -2.95 11.13
N ALA A 229 12.74 -3.53 12.08
CA ALA A 229 12.35 -3.52 13.49
C ALA A 229 13.56 -3.74 14.40
N SER A 230 13.33 -3.74 15.71
CA SER A 230 14.35 -4.23 16.66
C SER A 230 14.70 -5.69 16.36
N ALA A 231 15.94 -6.10 16.66
CA ALA A 231 16.40 -7.47 16.45
C ALA A 231 15.51 -8.51 17.16
N ASP A 232 14.94 -8.16 18.30
CA ASP A 232 14.03 -9.03 19.06
C ASP A 232 12.72 -9.30 18.28
N ILE A 233 12.13 -8.28 17.64
CA ILE A 233 10.94 -8.42 16.80
C ILE A 233 11.27 -9.28 15.58
N ILE A 234 12.39 -9.02 14.91
CA ILE A 234 12.84 -9.81 13.76
C ILE A 234 13.04 -11.28 14.15
N ALA A 235 13.68 -11.54 15.28
CA ALA A 235 13.87 -12.89 15.78
C ALA A 235 12.55 -13.63 16.04
N LEU A 236 11.51 -12.94 16.52
CA LEU A 236 10.18 -13.51 16.68
C LEU A 236 9.50 -13.79 15.33
N MET A 237 9.60 -12.88 14.36
CA MET A 237 9.05 -13.07 13.02
C MET A 237 9.72 -14.24 12.28
N LEU A 238 11.01 -14.46 12.47
CA LEU A 238 11.75 -15.59 11.91
C LEU A 238 11.26 -16.97 12.41
N LYS A 239 10.58 -17.03 13.55
CA LYS A 239 9.98 -18.29 14.05
C LYS A 239 8.71 -18.69 13.30
N VAL A 240 8.03 -17.74 12.64
CA VAL A 240 6.71 -17.97 12.02
C VAL A 240 6.70 -17.80 10.51
N ILE A 241 7.74 -17.22 9.92
CA ILE A 241 7.89 -17.10 8.47
C ILE A 241 8.07 -18.50 7.84
N ALA A 242 7.65 -18.65 6.59
CA ALA A 242 7.90 -19.87 5.83
C ALA A 242 9.43 -20.14 5.73
N PRO A 243 9.88 -21.42 5.70
CA PRO A 243 11.32 -21.73 5.69
C PRO A 243 12.04 -21.25 4.42
N TYR A 244 11.32 -21.07 3.31
CA TYR A 244 11.85 -20.64 2.01
C TYR A 244 10.93 -19.57 1.38
N PRO A 245 10.85 -18.35 1.98
CA PRO A 245 9.83 -17.38 1.57
C PRO A 245 10.09 -16.74 0.19
N LEU A 246 11.37 -16.55 -0.17
CA LEU A 246 11.76 -15.96 -1.45
C LEU A 246 12.35 -17.01 -2.38
N ALA A 247 11.87 -17.03 -3.63
CA ALA A 247 12.50 -17.81 -4.68
C ALA A 247 13.86 -17.21 -5.09
N THR A 248 14.81 -18.05 -5.49
CA THR A 248 16.16 -17.64 -5.94
C THR A 248 16.13 -16.49 -6.96
N PRO A 249 15.29 -16.52 -8.03
CA PRO A 249 15.23 -15.40 -8.98
C PRO A 249 14.74 -14.09 -8.34
N VAL A 250 13.85 -14.16 -7.36
CA VAL A 250 13.38 -12.97 -6.64
C VAL A 250 14.50 -12.35 -5.81
N ALA A 251 15.25 -13.16 -5.08
CA ALA A 251 16.39 -12.71 -4.30
C ALA A 251 17.51 -12.11 -5.16
N ASP A 252 17.82 -12.73 -6.30
CA ASP A 252 18.81 -12.24 -7.25
C ASP A 252 18.43 -10.86 -7.81
N ILE A 253 17.21 -10.70 -8.34
CA ILE A 253 16.72 -9.41 -8.87
C ILE A 253 16.65 -8.35 -7.76
N ALA A 254 16.18 -8.70 -6.57
CA ALA A 254 16.15 -7.79 -5.44
C ALA A 254 17.54 -7.29 -5.05
N ALA A 255 18.52 -8.20 -5.01
CA ALA A 255 19.91 -7.83 -4.75
C ALA A 255 20.50 -6.90 -5.83
N GLN A 256 20.17 -7.12 -7.11
CA GLN A 256 20.59 -6.23 -8.21
C GLN A 256 19.95 -4.84 -8.09
N ALA A 257 18.64 -4.78 -7.77
CA ALA A 257 17.91 -3.52 -7.58
C ALA A 257 18.45 -2.67 -6.41
N LEU A 258 19.06 -3.31 -5.42
CA LEU A 258 19.64 -2.67 -4.23
C LEU A 258 21.11 -2.33 -4.36
N THR A 259 21.70 -2.46 -5.54
CA THR A 259 23.05 -1.91 -5.84
C THR A 259 23.00 -0.39 -5.93
N ALA A 260 24.14 0.28 -5.83
CA ALA A 260 24.23 1.74 -6.02
C ALA A 260 23.64 2.20 -7.36
N THR A 261 23.81 1.41 -8.42
CA THR A 261 23.21 1.66 -9.75
C THR A 261 21.70 1.47 -9.73
N GLY A 262 21.20 0.41 -9.09
CA GLY A 262 19.76 0.14 -8.97
C GLY A 262 19.03 1.21 -8.15
N ILE A 263 19.64 1.66 -7.04
CA ILE A 263 19.11 2.74 -6.20
C ILE A 263 19.06 4.07 -6.98
N ARG A 264 20.11 4.39 -7.76
CA ARG A 264 20.12 5.59 -8.61
C ARG A 264 19.01 5.55 -9.66
N ALA A 265 18.85 4.42 -10.34
CA ALA A 265 17.75 4.24 -11.30
C ALA A 265 16.37 4.34 -10.65
N MET A 266 16.21 3.91 -9.40
CA MET A 266 14.99 4.12 -8.62
C MET A 266 14.75 5.62 -8.35
N GLN A 267 15.78 6.36 -7.94
CA GLN A 267 15.69 7.80 -7.68
C GLN A 267 15.31 8.59 -8.93
N GLU A 268 15.85 8.23 -10.10
CA GLU A 268 15.47 8.82 -11.38
C GLU A 268 13.99 8.59 -11.71
N ARG A 269 13.47 7.37 -11.52
CA ARG A 269 12.04 7.05 -11.67
C ARG A 269 11.16 7.83 -10.70
N VAL A 270 11.60 7.96 -9.45
CA VAL A 270 10.89 8.78 -8.44
C VAL A 270 10.80 10.24 -8.89
N ALA A 271 11.88 10.80 -9.41
CA ALA A 271 11.90 12.17 -9.92
C ALA A 271 10.95 12.36 -11.11
N GLU A 272 10.93 11.42 -12.06
CA GLU A 272 10.01 11.41 -13.19
C GLU A 272 8.54 11.35 -12.71
N ILE A 273 8.21 10.42 -11.83
CA ILE A 273 6.84 10.28 -11.30
C ILE A 273 6.40 11.54 -10.53
N LYS A 274 7.29 12.16 -9.76
CA LYS A 274 6.97 13.43 -9.07
C LYS A 274 6.68 14.57 -10.06
N ALA A 275 7.41 14.65 -11.16
CA ALA A 275 7.17 15.63 -12.21
C ALA A 275 5.82 15.37 -12.92
N ASN A 276 5.53 14.11 -13.25
CA ASN A 276 4.26 13.71 -13.87
C ASN A 276 3.08 13.92 -12.90
N ARG A 277 3.26 13.68 -11.60
CA ARG A 277 2.27 13.96 -10.56
C ARG A 277 1.90 15.45 -10.52
N ALA A 278 2.90 16.33 -10.48
CA ALA A 278 2.68 17.76 -10.45
C ALA A 278 1.94 18.26 -11.73
N TYR A 279 2.32 17.73 -12.89
CA TYR A 279 1.62 18.01 -14.14
C TYR A 279 0.15 17.55 -14.08
N LEU A 280 -0.08 16.32 -13.66
CA LEU A 280 -1.41 15.73 -13.59
C LEU A 280 -2.32 16.49 -12.60
N GLN A 281 -1.80 16.87 -11.43
CA GLN A 281 -2.51 17.70 -10.45
C GLN A 281 -2.92 19.04 -11.05
N THR A 282 -1.98 19.77 -11.68
CA THR A 282 -2.24 21.08 -12.28
C THR A 282 -3.24 21.02 -13.44
N ALA A 283 -3.22 19.96 -14.22
CA ALA A 283 -4.12 19.81 -15.36
C ALA A 283 -5.54 19.42 -14.91
N LEU A 284 -5.67 18.50 -13.98
CA LEU A 284 -6.97 18.05 -13.46
C LEU A 284 -7.71 19.15 -12.70
N ASP A 285 -7.00 20.00 -11.95
CA ASP A 285 -7.58 21.08 -11.15
C ASP A 285 -8.32 22.15 -12.01
N LYS A 286 -8.08 22.13 -13.32
CA LYS A 286 -8.74 23.03 -14.29
C LYS A 286 -10.02 22.46 -14.91
N LEU A 287 -10.31 21.18 -14.68
CA LEU A 287 -11.42 20.49 -15.33
C LEU A 287 -12.71 20.65 -14.52
N ILE A 288 -13.82 21.01 -15.15
CA ILE A 288 -15.10 21.32 -14.48
C ILE A 288 -15.72 20.12 -13.75
N LEU A 289 -15.42 18.88 -14.17
CA LEU A 289 -15.86 17.67 -13.50
C LEU A 289 -15.04 17.36 -12.24
N VAL A 290 -13.92 18.06 -12.01
CA VAL A 290 -13.06 17.90 -10.83
C VAL A 290 -13.49 18.87 -9.75
N GLU A 291 -13.94 18.34 -8.62
CA GLU A 291 -14.30 19.12 -7.43
C GLU A 291 -13.06 19.47 -6.59
N LYS A 292 -12.14 18.49 -6.45
CA LYS A 292 -10.90 18.68 -5.69
C LYS A 292 -9.84 17.65 -6.07
N VAL A 293 -8.62 18.11 -6.29
CA VAL A 293 -7.41 17.27 -6.33
C VAL A 293 -6.73 17.34 -4.97
N PHE A 294 -6.55 16.20 -4.31
CA PHE A 294 -5.90 16.15 -2.99
C PHE A 294 -4.37 16.16 -3.13
N PRO A 295 -3.65 16.84 -2.23
CA PRO A 295 -2.19 16.74 -2.14
C PRO A 295 -1.74 15.30 -1.94
N SER A 296 -0.61 14.93 -2.54
CA SER A 296 -0.09 13.58 -2.45
C SER A 296 1.43 13.55 -2.35
N GLU A 297 1.94 12.66 -1.50
CA GLU A 297 3.36 12.33 -1.35
C GLU A 297 3.68 10.91 -1.87
N THR A 298 2.89 10.43 -2.84
CA THR A 298 2.97 9.07 -3.38
C THR A 298 3.10 9.06 -4.92
N ASN A 299 3.02 7.88 -5.53
CA ASN A 299 2.92 7.71 -6.99
C ASN A 299 1.46 7.63 -7.49
N TYR A 300 0.53 8.21 -6.77
CA TYR A 300 -0.87 8.36 -7.16
C TYR A 300 -1.42 9.66 -6.56
N ILE A 301 -2.57 10.07 -7.06
CA ILE A 301 -3.38 11.16 -6.51
C ILE A 301 -4.80 10.67 -6.23
N LEU A 302 -5.43 11.25 -5.24
CA LEU A 302 -6.86 11.11 -4.98
C LEU A 302 -7.57 12.32 -5.55
N VAL A 303 -8.65 12.09 -6.29
CA VAL A 303 -9.43 13.15 -6.94
C VAL A 303 -10.89 12.97 -6.60
N ARG A 304 -11.53 14.04 -6.13
CA ARG A 304 -12.98 14.11 -5.96
C ARG A 304 -13.60 14.73 -7.21
N PHE A 305 -14.59 14.05 -7.73
CA PHE A 305 -15.33 14.48 -8.92
C PHE A 305 -16.74 14.91 -8.55
N THR A 306 -17.33 15.80 -9.34
CA THR A 306 -18.75 16.16 -9.22
C THR A 306 -19.64 14.93 -9.46
N ASN A 307 -19.27 14.09 -10.45
CA ASN A 307 -19.90 12.80 -10.74
C ASN A 307 -18.84 11.72 -11.00
N ALA A 308 -18.34 11.10 -9.94
CA ALA A 308 -17.29 10.07 -10.04
C ALA A 308 -17.75 8.78 -10.75
N GLU A 309 -19.05 8.44 -10.69
CA GLU A 309 -19.60 7.29 -11.42
C GLU A 309 -19.53 7.49 -12.92
N LEU A 310 -19.96 8.65 -13.41
CA LEU A 310 -19.88 9.01 -14.83
C LEU A 310 -18.44 8.96 -15.34
N VAL A 311 -17.52 9.63 -14.61
CA VAL A 311 -16.10 9.67 -14.98
C VAL A 311 -15.50 8.27 -14.97
N PHE A 312 -15.77 7.47 -13.94
CA PHE A 312 -15.23 6.11 -13.85
C PHE A 312 -15.69 5.23 -15.02
N ARG A 313 -16.99 5.24 -15.35
CA ARG A 313 -17.52 4.43 -16.46
C ARG A 313 -17.00 4.89 -17.82
N ALA A 314 -17.05 6.20 -18.08
CA ALA A 314 -16.60 6.74 -19.37
C ALA A 314 -15.12 6.46 -19.65
N LEU A 315 -14.26 6.51 -18.62
CA LEU A 315 -12.84 6.15 -18.74
C LEU A 315 -12.65 4.65 -18.91
N TRP A 316 -13.40 3.85 -18.15
CA TRP A 316 -13.37 2.39 -18.26
C TRP A 316 -13.71 1.91 -19.68
N ASP A 317 -14.76 2.48 -20.29
CA ASP A 317 -15.19 2.15 -21.65
C ASP A 317 -14.15 2.56 -22.71
N GLN A 318 -13.31 3.56 -22.41
CA GLN A 318 -12.18 3.97 -23.24
C GLN A 318 -10.88 3.19 -22.93
N GLY A 319 -10.92 2.21 -22.03
CA GLY A 319 -9.74 1.41 -21.65
C GLY A 319 -8.75 2.13 -20.73
N ILE A 320 -9.17 3.22 -20.05
CA ILE A 320 -8.40 3.92 -19.03
C ILE A 320 -8.90 3.45 -17.65
N ILE A 321 -8.11 2.62 -16.98
CA ILE A 321 -8.54 1.91 -15.79
C ILE A 321 -8.06 2.61 -14.53
N LEU A 322 -8.98 3.23 -13.79
CA LEU A 322 -8.74 3.90 -12.51
C LEU A 322 -9.10 3.01 -11.32
N ARG A 323 -8.77 3.46 -10.11
CA ARG A 323 -9.17 2.78 -8.88
C ARG A 323 -10.34 3.49 -8.22
N ASP A 324 -11.49 2.81 -8.18
CA ASP A 324 -12.66 3.27 -7.45
C ASP A 324 -12.43 3.22 -5.94
N GLN A 325 -12.66 4.35 -5.26
CA GLN A 325 -12.55 4.49 -3.80
C GLN A 325 -13.88 4.85 -3.14
N ARG A 326 -14.94 4.99 -3.90
CA ARG A 326 -16.25 5.50 -3.44
C ARG A 326 -16.90 4.70 -2.32
N LYS A 327 -16.45 3.46 -2.10
CA LYS A 327 -16.95 2.59 -1.02
C LYS A 327 -16.24 2.81 0.32
N GLN A 328 -15.17 3.60 0.35
CA GLN A 328 -14.46 3.90 1.60
C GLN A 328 -15.07 5.11 2.30
N PRO A 329 -15.02 5.16 3.64
CA PRO A 329 -15.57 6.27 4.41
C PRO A 329 -14.99 7.62 3.99
N GLY A 330 -15.86 8.61 3.69
CA GLY A 330 -15.46 9.96 3.29
C GLY A 330 -14.94 10.10 1.86
N LEU A 331 -15.01 9.02 1.05
CA LEU A 331 -14.52 8.97 -0.33
C LEU A 331 -15.62 8.74 -1.37
N GLU A 332 -16.88 9.06 -1.05
CA GLU A 332 -18.06 8.70 -1.85
C GLU A 332 -18.01 9.20 -3.30
N LYS A 333 -17.25 10.27 -3.56
CA LYS A 333 -17.05 10.85 -4.90
C LYS A 333 -15.60 10.77 -5.38
N CYS A 334 -14.78 9.88 -4.81
CA CYS A 334 -13.34 9.87 -5.06
C CYS A 334 -12.90 8.68 -5.90
N LEU A 335 -12.00 8.97 -6.84
CA LEU A 335 -11.23 7.99 -7.59
C LEU A 335 -9.75 8.19 -7.27
N ARG A 336 -9.00 7.10 -7.12
CA ARG A 336 -7.54 7.15 -7.01
C ARG A 336 -6.93 6.89 -8.38
N ILE A 337 -6.03 7.76 -8.78
CA ILE A 337 -5.37 7.77 -10.07
C ILE A 337 -3.88 7.50 -9.85
N THR A 338 -3.36 6.38 -10.33
CA THR A 338 -1.92 6.13 -10.38
C THR A 338 -1.26 7.15 -11.32
N VAL A 339 -0.11 7.67 -10.96
CA VAL A 339 0.69 8.52 -11.83
C VAL A 339 1.45 7.63 -12.80
N GLY A 340 1.03 7.67 -14.07
CA GLY A 340 1.65 6.94 -15.17
C GLY A 340 2.81 7.69 -15.84
N SER A 341 3.19 7.22 -17.01
CA SER A 341 4.05 7.97 -17.94
C SER A 341 3.41 9.28 -18.36
N ARG A 342 4.19 10.20 -18.92
CA ARG A 342 3.67 11.48 -19.42
C ARG A 342 2.54 11.27 -20.41
N ASN A 343 2.71 10.36 -21.35
CA ASN A 343 1.71 10.03 -22.35
C ASN A 343 0.40 9.47 -21.74
N GLU A 344 0.48 8.58 -20.74
CA GLU A 344 -0.70 8.05 -20.04
C GLU A 344 -1.43 9.15 -19.26
N CYS A 345 -0.70 10.07 -18.64
CA CYS A 345 -1.28 11.24 -17.98
C CYS A 345 -2.01 12.14 -18.97
N GLU A 346 -1.43 12.39 -20.16
CA GLU A 346 -2.05 13.19 -21.22
C GLU A 346 -3.30 12.53 -21.78
N GLN A 347 -3.29 11.21 -22.02
CA GLN A 347 -4.46 10.46 -22.45
C GLN A 347 -5.60 10.57 -21.43
N LEU A 348 -5.32 10.42 -20.15
CA LEU A 348 -6.31 10.59 -19.08
C LEU A 348 -6.91 11.99 -19.06
N ILE A 349 -6.06 13.04 -19.12
CA ILE A 349 -6.51 14.42 -19.09
C ILE A 349 -7.41 14.71 -20.29
N ASN A 350 -6.99 14.32 -21.50
CA ASN A 350 -7.75 14.52 -22.73
C ASN A 350 -9.12 13.81 -22.69
N ALA A 351 -9.15 12.59 -22.16
CA ALA A 351 -10.40 11.83 -22.03
C ALA A 351 -11.39 12.51 -21.05
N ILE A 352 -10.90 13.03 -19.91
CA ILE A 352 -11.76 13.77 -18.97
C ILE A 352 -12.19 15.12 -19.55
N ALA A 353 -11.31 15.84 -20.28
CA ALA A 353 -11.64 17.11 -20.93
C ALA A 353 -12.75 16.94 -21.96
N ALA A 354 -12.66 15.94 -22.83
CA ALA A 354 -13.71 15.62 -23.79
C ALA A 354 -15.06 15.30 -23.11
N LEU A 355 -15.02 14.61 -21.97
CA LEU A 355 -16.23 14.34 -21.18
C LEU A 355 -16.82 15.63 -20.57
N CYS A 356 -15.97 16.59 -20.19
CA CYS A 356 -16.41 17.92 -19.72
C CYS A 356 -17.16 18.68 -20.80
N GLU A 357 -16.61 18.73 -22.03
CA GLU A 357 -17.23 19.41 -23.18
C GLU A 357 -18.61 18.82 -23.51
N HIS A 358 -18.70 17.49 -23.54
CA HIS A 358 -19.97 16.81 -23.79
C HIS A 358 -21.03 17.14 -22.72
N THR A 359 -20.62 17.16 -21.44
CA THR A 359 -21.53 17.49 -20.33
C THR A 359 -22.05 18.92 -20.40
N GLN A 360 -21.23 19.90 -20.82
CA GLN A 360 -21.65 21.29 -21.00
C GLN A 360 -22.66 21.42 -22.16
N GLN A 361 -22.40 20.79 -23.30
CA GLN A 361 -23.31 20.81 -24.46
C GLN A 361 -24.70 20.25 -24.15
N VAL A 362 -24.77 19.16 -23.35
CA VAL A 362 -26.05 18.57 -22.92
C VAL A 362 -26.81 19.53 -22.01
N GLN A 363 -26.14 20.21 -21.07
CA GLN A 363 -26.76 21.18 -20.17
C GLN A 363 -27.29 22.42 -20.91
N GLU A 364 -26.58 22.90 -21.94
CA GLU A 364 -27.01 24.02 -22.78
C GLU A 364 -28.21 23.69 -23.67
N THR A 365 -28.34 22.43 -24.09
CA THR A 365 -29.50 21.98 -24.88
C THR A 365 -30.75 21.69 -24.03
N GLU A 366 -30.60 21.38 -22.74
CA GLU A 366 -31.72 21.16 -21.83
C GLU A 366 -32.25 22.45 -21.14
N ASN A 367 -31.52 23.55 -21.18
CA ASN A 367 -31.92 24.88 -20.69
C ASN A 367 -31.81 25.95 -21.82
N PRO A 368 -32.71 25.93 -22.81
CA PRO A 368 -32.73 26.94 -23.88
C PRO A 368 -33.18 28.32 -23.41
#